data_3fba812c2b6a512db0cac81f5d63162a
#
_entry.id   3fba812c2b6a512db0cac81f5d63162a
#
_cell.length_a   1.000
_cell.length_b   1.000
_cell.length_c   1.000
_cell.angle_alpha   90.00
_cell.angle_beta   90.00
_cell.angle_gamma   90.00
#
_symmetry.space_group_name_H-M   'P 1'
#
loop_
_entity.id
_entity.type
_entity.pdbx_description
1 polymer ?
#
loop_
_entity_poly.entity_id
_entity_poly.type
_entity_poly.pdbx_seq_one_letter_code
_entity_poly.pdbx_strand_id
1 'polypeptide(L)'
;MNIFTEKPWGHEILWASCERYAGKILFIKKGHRLSRQYHEKKEETIRVLEGTLKLELGEKGENVQILRRGLSYHVVPGTVHRFCAEDDDVTLVEVSTTELDDVVRLEDDWGRSG
;
A
#
# COMPACT_ATOMS: atom_id res chain seq x y z
N MET A 1 17.55 -0.07 10.54
CA MET A 1 17.02 -1.41 10.84
C MET A 1 16.07 -1.81 9.72
N ASN A 2 16.03 -3.11 9.41
CA ASN A 2 15.10 -3.64 8.42
C ASN A 2 14.27 -4.74 9.08
N ILE A 3 12.97 -4.58 9.06
CA ILE A 3 12.06 -5.60 9.59
C ILE A 3 11.25 -6.15 8.42
N PHE A 4 11.50 -7.42 8.10
CA PHE A 4 10.83 -8.13 7.03
C PHE A 4 9.57 -8.80 7.57
N THR A 5 8.43 -8.60 6.90
CA THR A 5 7.17 -9.22 7.29
C THR A 5 6.52 -9.86 6.07
N GLU A 6 6.26 -11.16 6.15
CA GLU A 6 5.50 -11.87 5.14
C GLU A 6 4.04 -11.42 5.17
N LYS A 7 3.46 -11.24 3.99
CA LYS A 7 2.07 -10.88 3.80
C LYS A 7 1.42 -11.86 2.83
N PRO A 8 0.09 -12.03 2.89
CA PRO A 8 -0.59 -12.90 1.93
C PRO A 8 -0.35 -12.53 0.46
N TRP A 9 -0.13 -11.25 0.19
CA TRP A 9 0.07 -10.71 -1.16
C TRP A 9 1.55 -10.57 -1.54
N GLY A 10 2.49 -10.86 -0.66
CA GLY A 10 3.92 -10.70 -0.91
C GLY A 10 4.66 -10.46 0.39
N HIS A 11 5.31 -9.32 0.50
CA HIS A 11 6.00 -8.96 1.75
C HIS A 11 6.20 -7.45 1.86
N GLU A 12 6.54 -7.02 3.07
CA GLU A 12 6.95 -5.64 3.30
C GLU A 12 8.25 -5.60 4.11
N ILE A 13 9.03 -4.55 3.89
CA ILE A 13 10.25 -4.28 4.64
C ILE A 13 10.12 -2.90 5.27
N LEU A 14 10.09 -2.83 6.59
CA LEU A 14 10.14 -1.56 7.31
C LEU A 14 11.62 -1.18 7.42
N TRP A 15 12.04 -0.16 6.66
CA TRP A 15 13.45 0.24 6.58
C TRP A 15 13.75 1.55 7.30
N ALA A 16 12.72 2.32 7.65
CA ALA A 16 12.87 3.54 8.42
C ALA A 16 11.71 3.66 9.41
N SER A 17 12.02 3.96 10.65
CA SER A 17 11.01 4.16 11.68
C SER A 17 11.60 5.03 12.78
N CYS A 18 11.01 6.20 12.99
CA CYS A 18 11.41 7.12 14.03
C CYS A 18 10.18 7.89 14.51
N GLU A 19 10.38 8.90 15.31
CA GLU A 19 9.26 9.66 15.91
C GLU A 19 8.36 10.35 14.89
N ARG A 20 8.90 10.74 13.74
CA ARG A 20 8.20 11.61 12.81
C ARG A 20 7.80 10.95 11.50
N TYR A 21 8.45 9.86 11.13
CA TYR A 21 8.17 9.22 9.84
C TYR A 21 8.50 7.73 9.88
N ALA A 22 7.95 7.03 8.90
CA ALA A 22 8.27 5.63 8.66
C ALA A 22 8.44 5.41 7.16
N GLY A 23 9.24 4.43 6.80
CA GLY A 23 9.47 4.04 5.42
C GLY A 23 9.38 2.55 5.25
N LYS A 24 8.67 2.12 4.18
CA LYS A 24 8.51 0.71 3.85
C LYS A 24 8.79 0.46 2.38
N ILE A 25 9.22 -0.75 2.07
CA ILE A 25 9.18 -1.29 0.72
C ILE A 25 8.07 -2.34 0.73
N LEU A 26 7.16 -2.28 -0.24
CA LEU A 26 6.11 -3.27 -0.42
C LEU A 26 6.38 -4.03 -1.70
N PHE A 27 6.39 -5.35 -1.61
CA PHE A 27 6.46 -6.22 -2.78
C PHE A 27 5.14 -6.95 -2.92
N ILE A 28 4.44 -6.73 -4.04
CA ILE A 28 3.14 -7.32 -4.32
C ILE A 28 3.31 -8.28 -5.48
N LYS A 29 3.00 -9.54 -5.26
CA LYS A 29 3.11 -10.58 -6.29
C LYS A 29 2.06 -10.39 -7.37
N LYS A 30 2.44 -10.63 -8.60
CA LYS A 30 1.51 -10.65 -9.74
C LYS A 30 0.25 -11.44 -9.39
N GLY A 31 -0.91 -10.89 -9.69
CA GLY A 31 -2.20 -11.50 -9.42
C GLY A 31 -2.69 -11.32 -8.00
N HIS A 32 -1.96 -10.58 -7.17
CA HIS A 32 -2.33 -10.34 -5.79
C HIS A 32 -2.62 -8.85 -5.56
N ARG A 33 -3.28 -8.57 -4.45
CA ARG A 33 -3.64 -7.20 -4.09
C ARG A 33 -3.77 -7.07 -2.58
N LEU A 34 -3.58 -5.86 -2.07
CA LEU A 34 -3.82 -5.55 -0.67
C LEU A 34 -5.33 -5.46 -0.41
N SER A 35 -5.71 -5.27 0.84
CA SER A 35 -7.11 -5.01 1.18
C SER A 35 -7.54 -3.64 0.63
N ARG A 36 -8.83 -3.48 0.42
CA ARG A 36 -9.45 -2.17 0.24
C ARG A 36 -9.55 -1.55 1.62
N GLN A 37 -8.91 -0.42 1.81
CA GLN A 37 -8.67 0.11 3.14
C GLN A 37 -8.58 1.62 3.16
N TYR A 38 -8.68 2.19 4.35
CA TYR A 38 -8.33 3.58 4.58
C TYR A 38 -7.63 3.72 5.93
N HIS A 39 -7.00 4.85 6.14
CA HIS A 39 -6.36 5.20 7.41
C HIS A 39 -7.05 6.42 7.98
N GLU A 40 -7.25 6.43 9.28
CA GLU A 40 -7.93 7.57 9.93
C GLU A 40 -6.98 8.76 10.12
N LYS A 41 -5.74 8.49 10.45
CA LYS A 41 -4.72 9.51 10.74
C LYS A 41 -3.48 9.39 9.87
N LYS A 42 -3.10 8.18 9.51
CA LYS A 42 -1.90 7.92 8.73
C LYS A 42 -2.00 8.58 7.37
N GLU A 43 -0.93 9.28 7.02
CA GLU A 43 -0.75 9.88 5.70
C GLU A 43 0.48 9.27 5.06
N GLU A 44 0.39 8.93 3.78
CA GLU A 44 1.48 8.26 3.10
C GLU A 44 1.63 8.73 1.66
N THR A 45 2.83 8.54 1.12
CA THR A 45 3.09 8.70 -0.31
C THR A 45 3.79 7.43 -0.78
N ILE A 46 3.29 6.85 -1.85
CA ILE A 46 3.92 5.70 -2.48
C ILE A 46 4.53 6.10 -3.81
N ARG A 47 5.60 5.40 -4.20
CA ARG A 47 6.21 5.53 -5.50
C ARG A 47 6.46 4.14 -6.07
N VAL A 48 6.16 3.95 -7.34
CA VAL A 48 6.39 2.68 -8.02
C VAL A 48 7.86 2.58 -8.40
N LEU A 49 8.54 1.57 -7.87
CA LEU A 49 9.95 1.28 -8.19
C LEU A 49 10.06 0.28 -9.34
N GLU A 50 9.21 -0.73 -9.35
CA GLU A 50 9.18 -1.77 -10.37
C GLU A 50 7.75 -2.18 -10.66
N GLY A 51 7.47 -2.53 -11.92
CA GLY A 51 6.16 -2.97 -12.35
C GLY A 51 5.19 -1.83 -12.62
N THR A 52 3.92 -2.17 -12.75
CA THR A 52 2.83 -1.23 -12.99
C THR A 52 1.76 -1.46 -11.94
N LEU A 53 1.50 -0.43 -11.15
CA LEU A 53 0.51 -0.51 -10.09
C LEU A 53 -0.87 -0.13 -10.62
N LYS A 54 -1.87 -0.97 -10.35
CA LYS A 54 -3.26 -0.58 -10.48
C LYS A 54 -3.72 -0.04 -9.12
N LEU A 55 -4.01 1.24 -9.05
CA LEU A 55 -4.49 1.89 -7.84
C LEU A 55 -5.99 2.08 -7.95
N GLU A 56 -6.74 1.40 -7.10
CA GLU A 56 -8.18 1.58 -6.98
C GLU A 56 -8.47 2.59 -5.89
N LEU A 57 -9.33 3.55 -6.17
CA LEU A 57 -9.75 4.59 -5.24
C LEU A 57 -11.27 4.57 -5.12
N GLY A 58 -11.76 4.84 -3.91
CA GLY A 58 -13.19 4.83 -3.61
C GLY A 58 -13.65 3.54 -2.97
N GLU A 59 -14.81 3.57 -2.34
CA GLU A 59 -15.32 2.45 -1.54
C GLU A 59 -15.55 1.19 -2.36
N LYS A 60 -15.79 1.32 -3.66
CA LYS A 60 -15.99 0.19 -4.59
C LYS A 60 -14.87 0.09 -5.61
N GLY A 61 -13.80 0.89 -5.46
CA GLY A 61 -12.72 0.92 -6.43
C GLY A 61 -13.13 1.49 -7.78
N GLU A 62 -14.11 2.38 -7.78
CA GLU A 62 -14.70 2.92 -8.99
C GLU A 62 -13.77 3.84 -9.78
N ASN A 63 -12.80 4.44 -9.11
CA ASN A 63 -11.78 5.26 -9.76
C ASN A 63 -10.47 4.49 -9.81
N VAL A 64 -9.98 4.23 -11.00
CA VAL A 64 -8.75 3.47 -11.21
C VAL A 64 -7.68 4.35 -11.83
N GLN A 65 -6.50 4.33 -11.24
CA GLN A 65 -5.32 4.96 -11.81
C GLN A 65 -4.25 3.90 -12.05
N ILE A 66 -3.59 4.00 -13.18
CA ILE A 66 -2.47 3.11 -13.53
C ILE A 66 -1.20 3.90 -13.34
N LEU A 67 -0.37 3.44 -12.41
CA LEU A 67 0.88 4.10 -12.08
C LEU A 67 2.06 3.24 -12.56
N ARG A 68 2.83 3.79 -13.50
CA ARG A 68 4.03 3.15 -14.02
C ARG A 68 5.23 3.51 -13.17
N ARG A 69 6.33 2.80 -13.38
CA ARG A 69 7.59 3.01 -12.68
C ARG A 69 7.94 4.51 -12.64
N GLY A 70 8.29 4.99 -11.46
CA GLY A 70 8.66 6.38 -11.21
C GLY A 70 7.52 7.30 -10.83
N LEU A 71 6.26 6.87 -10.96
CA LEU A 71 5.10 7.68 -10.58
C LEU A 71 4.79 7.51 -9.10
N SER A 72 4.29 8.57 -8.50
CA SER A 72 3.95 8.63 -7.08
C SER A 72 2.49 8.98 -6.87
N TYR A 73 1.94 8.61 -5.73
CA TYR A 73 0.60 9.01 -5.32
C TYR A 73 0.57 9.33 -3.84
N HIS A 74 -0.05 10.44 -3.50
CA HIS A 74 -0.20 10.90 -2.12
C HIS A 74 -1.56 10.46 -1.59
N VAL A 75 -1.55 9.60 -0.59
CA VAL A 75 -2.75 9.05 0.05
C VAL A 75 -3.00 9.85 1.33
N VAL A 76 -3.99 10.75 1.30
CA VAL A 76 -4.37 11.52 2.48
C VAL A 76 -5.26 10.68 3.40
N PRO A 77 -5.32 10.99 4.71
CA PRO A 77 -6.20 10.27 5.63
C PRO A 77 -7.65 10.23 5.15
N GLY A 78 -8.31 9.12 5.36
CA GLY A 78 -9.69 8.91 4.94
C GLY A 78 -9.87 8.45 3.50
N THR A 79 -8.80 8.41 2.71
CA THR A 79 -8.88 7.96 1.31
C THR A 79 -8.99 6.45 1.24
N VAL A 80 -10.10 5.94 0.72
CA VAL A 80 -10.27 4.51 0.47
C VAL A 80 -9.46 4.14 -0.77
N HIS A 81 -8.55 3.17 -0.61
CA HIS A 81 -7.64 2.79 -1.68
C HIS A 81 -7.31 1.30 -1.63
N ARG A 82 -6.82 0.78 -2.75
CA ARG A 82 -6.36 -0.59 -2.86
C ARG A 82 -5.23 -0.68 -3.87
N PHE A 83 -4.12 -1.28 -3.48
CA PHE A 83 -2.97 -1.50 -4.36
C PHE A 83 -3.09 -2.89 -4.99
N CYS A 84 -3.06 -2.97 -6.31
CA CYS A 84 -3.22 -4.22 -7.05
C CYS A 84 -2.06 -4.44 -8.00
N ALA A 85 -1.54 -5.66 -8.02
CA ALA A 85 -0.53 -6.11 -8.99
C ALA A 85 -1.20 -7.06 -9.97
N GLU A 86 -1.82 -6.54 -11.04
CA GLU A 86 -2.57 -7.37 -11.98
C GLU A 86 -1.68 -8.12 -12.96
N ASP A 87 -0.82 -7.39 -13.64
CA ASP A 87 -0.09 -7.92 -14.78
C ASP A 87 1.38 -8.25 -14.48
N ASP A 88 1.94 -7.64 -13.45
CA ASP A 88 3.34 -7.77 -13.07
C ASP A 88 3.46 -7.83 -11.56
N ASP A 89 4.60 -8.35 -11.07
CA ASP A 89 5.03 -8.07 -9.70
C ASP A 89 5.24 -6.56 -9.56
N VAL A 90 4.85 -5.98 -8.43
CA VAL A 90 4.97 -4.55 -8.18
C VAL A 90 5.79 -4.31 -6.93
N THR A 91 6.77 -3.43 -7.03
CA THR A 91 7.53 -2.96 -5.87
C THR A 91 7.26 -1.48 -5.67
N LEU A 92 6.81 -1.14 -4.47
CA LEU A 92 6.54 0.23 -4.06
C LEU A 92 7.47 0.63 -2.94
N VAL A 93 7.88 1.90 -2.93
CA VAL A 93 8.41 2.52 -1.71
C VAL A 93 7.33 3.41 -1.11
N GLU A 94 7.16 3.30 0.19
CA GLU A 94 6.19 4.08 0.94
C GLU A 94 6.91 4.89 2.00
N VAL A 95 6.57 6.16 2.10
CA VAL A 95 6.94 6.98 3.25
C VAL A 95 5.65 7.44 3.91
N SER A 96 5.61 7.45 5.23
CA SER A 96 4.38 7.75 5.95
C SER A 96 4.63 8.40 7.29
N THR A 97 3.55 8.90 7.88
CA THR A 97 3.51 9.24 9.29
C THR A 97 3.57 7.94 10.11
N THR A 98 3.62 8.06 11.42
CA THR A 98 4.05 6.97 12.30
C THR A 98 2.93 6.06 12.80
N GLU A 99 1.69 6.29 12.38
CA GLU A 99 0.55 5.46 12.78
C GLU A 99 0.52 4.15 11.98
N LEU A 100 1.49 3.26 12.23
CA LEU A 100 1.71 2.06 11.43
C LEU A 100 0.57 1.05 11.52
N ASP A 101 -0.16 1.02 12.63
CA ASP A 101 -1.26 0.08 12.84
C ASP A 101 -2.63 0.67 12.49
N ASP A 102 -2.65 1.91 12.00
CA ASP A 102 -3.88 2.60 11.64
C ASP A 102 -4.38 2.14 10.28
N VAL A 103 -5.16 1.09 10.27
CA VAL A 103 -5.77 0.57 9.04
C VAL A 103 -7.18 0.06 9.33
N VAL A 104 -8.15 0.48 8.50
CA VAL A 104 -9.49 -0.07 8.50
C VAL A 104 -9.70 -0.79 7.16
N ARG A 105 -9.87 -2.10 7.21
CA ARG A 105 -10.05 -2.93 6.03
C ARG A 105 -11.53 -3.09 5.72
N LEU A 106 -11.90 -2.72 4.50
CA LEU A 106 -13.28 -2.82 4.00
C LEU A 106 -13.51 -4.11 3.24
N GLU A 107 -12.54 -4.52 2.43
CA GLU A 107 -12.55 -5.78 1.69
C GLU A 107 -11.16 -6.38 1.73
N ASP A 108 -11.07 -7.68 1.98
CA ASP A 108 -9.79 -8.36 2.05
C ASP A 108 -9.94 -9.79 1.51
N ASP A 109 -9.17 -10.10 0.47
CA ASP A 109 -9.18 -11.44 -0.15
C ASP A 109 -8.73 -12.54 0.82
N TRP A 110 -8.09 -12.16 1.92
CA TRP A 110 -7.47 -13.08 2.87
C TRP A 110 -8.25 -13.19 4.18
N GLY A 111 -9.43 -12.57 4.27
CA GLY A 111 -10.31 -12.68 5.43
C GLY A 111 -9.84 -11.97 6.69
N ARG A 112 -8.88 -11.04 6.60
CA ARG A 112 -8.42 -10.27 7.77
C ARG A 112 -9.44 -9.19 8.09
N SER A 113 -9.65 -8.92 9.38
CA SER A 113 -10.49 -7.82 9.84
C SER A 113 -9.63 -6.71 10.41
N GLY A 114 -10.21 -5.58 10.54
CA GLY A 114 -9.50 -4.46 11.17
C GLY A 114 -9.79 -3.18 10.61
#